data_6785e44ee28b40a52503d23a43c14193
#
_entry.id   6785e44ee28b40a52503d23a43c14193
#
_cell.length_a   1.000
_cell.length_b   1.000
_cell.length_c   1.000
_cell.angle_alpha   90.00
_cell.angle_beta   90.00
_cell.angle_gamma   90.00
#
_symmetry.space_group_name_H-M   'P 1'
#
loop_
_entity.id
_entity.type
_entity.pdbx_description
1 polymer ?
#
loop_
_entity_poly.entity_id
_entity_poly.type
_entity_poly.pdbx_seq_one_letter_code
_entity_poly.pdbx_strand_id
1 'polypeptide(L)'
;MRNNSTTAQRLAAGLVLVFGLAGAALQAQAAATIVIQNLNAAGEGFNDATPAAPVGGNAGTTLGQQRLIAFQAAAEQWGATLTSNQAIVIRASFEPLTCTANSAVLGSAGAYNI
;
A
#
# COMPACT_ATOMS: atom_id res chain seq x y z
N MET A 1 -74.43 9.37 -47.39
CA MET A 1 -73.50 10.05 -48.30
C MET A 1 -72.04 9.84 -47.80
N ARG A 2 -71.32 9.34 -48.72
CA ARG A 2 -69.91 8.94 -48.59
C ARG A 2 -69.03 10.11 -48.11
N ASN A 3 -68.00 9.83 -47.32
CA ASN A 3 -66.70 10.32 -47.64
C ASN A 3 -65.61 9.47 -46.97
N ASN A 4 -64.81 8.92 -47.84
CA ASN A 4 -63.49 8.33 -47.54
C ASN A 4 -62.53 9.42 -47.19
N SER A 5 -61.72 9.23 -46.15
CA SER A 5 -60.48 9.89 -46.04
C SER A 5 -59.39 8.92 -45.56
N THR A 6 -58.54 8.66 -46.48
CA THR A 6 -57.36 7.82 -46.43
C THR A 6 -56.39 8.36 -45.38
N THR A 7 -56.16 7.57 -44.38
CA THR A 7 -55.14 7.85 -43.36
C THR A 7 -53.77 7.44 -43.88
N ALA A 8 -52.95 8.38 -44.24
CA ALA A 8 -51.56 8.16 -44.58
C ALA A 8 -50.75 7.87 -43.30
N GLN A 9 -50.40 6.62 -43.13
CA GLN A 9 -49.47 6.21 -42.10
C GLN A 9 -48.06 6.72 -42.43
N ARG A 10 -47.58 7.70 -41.70
CA ARG A 10 -46.21 8.12 -41.73
C ARG A 10 -45.43 7.27 -40.72
N LEU A 11 -44.68 6.31 -41.21
CA LEU A 11 -43.66 5.57 -40.47
C LEU A 11 -42.54 6.56 -40.16
N ALA A 12 -42.48 7.04 -38.94
CA ALA A 12 -41.30 7.72 -38.42
C ALA A 12 -40.32 6.67 -37.95
N ALA A 13 -39.31 6.41 -38.74
CA ALA A 13 -38.17 5.58 -38.33
C ALA A 13 -37.34 6.40 -37.28
N GLY A 14 -37.52 6.06 -36.02
CA GLY A 14 -36.73 6.56 -34.94
C GLY A 14 -35.34 5.90 -34.94
N LEU A 15 -34.35 6.64 -35.41
CA LEU A 15 -32.93 6.25 -35.31
C LEU A 15 -32.52 6.38 -33.86
N VAL A 16 -32.48 5.28 -33.10
CA VAL A 16 -31.93 5.26 -31.75
C VAL A 16 -30.40 5.22 -31.90
N LEU A 17 -29.75 6.39 -31.72
CA LEU A 17 -28.33 6.48 -31.55
C LEU A 17 -27.99 5.97 -30.14
N VAL A 18 -27.53 4.72 -30.03
CA VAL A 18 -26.90 4.19 -28.82
C VAL A 18 -25.50 4.77 -28.76
N PHE A 19 -25.36 5.88 -28.04
CA PHE A 19 -24.04 6.33 -27.62
C PHE A 19 -23.51 5.33 -26.59
N GLY A 20 -22.65 4.40 -27.04
CA GLY A 20 -21.85 3.56 -26.18
C GLY A 20 -20.87 4.48 -25.41
N LEU A 21 -21.19 4.78 -24.14
CA LEU A 21 -20.20 5.28 -23.20
C LEU A 21 -19.19 4.14 -22.96
N ALA A 22 -18.10 4.15 -23.74
CA ALA A 22 -16.90 3.43 -23.36
C ALA A 22 -16.36 4.13 -22.12
N GLY A 23 -16.84 3.73 -20.95
CA GLY A 23 -16.27 4.13 -19.67
C GLY A 23 -14.85 3.59 -19.64
N ALA A 24 -13.86 4.46 -19.87
CA ALA A 24 -12.50 4.16 -19.49
C ALA A 24 -12.53 3.93 -17.98
N ALA A 25 -12.46 2.66 -17.56
CA ALA A 25 -12.22 2.31 -16.19
C ALA A 25 -10.85 2.88 -15.82
N LEU A 26 -10.87 4.03 -15.15
CA LEU A 26 -9.69 4.53 -14.45
C LEU A 26 -9.33 3.45 -13.44
N GLN A 27 -8.33 2.66 -13.75
CA GLN A 27 -7.76 1.73 -12.79
C GLN A 27 -7.15 2.58 -11.69
N ALA A 28 -7.86 2.72 -10.58
CA ALA A 28 -7.30 3.28 -9.37
C ALA A 28 -6.13 2.36 -8.98
N GLN A 29 -4.91 2.86 -9.11
CA GLN A 29 -3.75 2.14 -8.62
C GLN A 29 -3.86 2.08 -7.10
N ALA A 30 -3.86 0.86 -6.56
CA ALA A 30 -3.90 0.66 -5.12
C ALA A 30 -2.62 1.17 -4.47
N ALA A 31 -2.74 1.72 -3.27
CA ALA A 31 -1.60 1.99 -2.40
C ALA A 31 -0.78 0.71 -2.23
N ALA A 32 0.54 0.84 -2.19
CA ALA A 32 1.42 -0.31 -2.07
C ALA A 32 1.29 -0.96 -0.68
N THR A 33 1.24 -2.28 -0.64
CA THR A 33 1.36 -3.03 0.61
C THR A 33 2.83 -3.30 0.88
N ILE A 34 3.36 -2.76 1.98
CA ILE A 34 4.73 -3.03 2.43
C ILE A 34 4.68 -3.97 3.63
N VAL A 35 5.38 -5.09 3.54
CA VAL A 35 5.45 -6.13 4.57
C VAL A 35 6.84 -6.16 5.16
N ILE A 36 6.96 -5.96 6.48
CA ILE A 36 8.22 -6.12 7.19
C ILE A 36 8.38 -7.59 7.58
N GLN A 37 9.37 -8.24 7.00
CA GLN A 37 9.79 -9.58 7.37
C GLN A 37 10.90 -9.49 8.41
N ASN A 38 10.58 -9.76 9.68
CA ASN A 38 11.53 -9.79 10.77
C ASN A 38 12.49 -10.98 10.65
N LEU A 39 13.79 -10.71 10.58
CA LEU A 39 14.84 -11.73 10.47
C LEU A 39 15.62 -11.95 11.78
N ASN A 40 15.30 -11.22 12.86
CA ASN A 40 15.98 -11.41 14.13
C ASN A 40 15.63 -12.74 14.80
N ALA A 41 16.61 -13.30 15.47
CA ALA A 41 16.40 -14.45 16.35
C ALA A 41 15.58 -14.06 17.59
N ALA A 42 15.10 -15.06 18.33
CA ALA A 42 14.39 -14.85 19.58
C ALA A 42 15.27 -14.09 20.61
N GLY A 43 14.73 -13.05 21.22
CA GLY A 43 15.41 -12.24 22.21
C GLY A 43 16.34 -11.15 21.64
N GLU A 44 16.43 -11.01 20.33
CA GLU A 44 17.30 -10.04 19.66
C GLU A 44 16.52 -9.03 18.82
N GLY A 45 17.07 -7.86 18.64
CA GLY A 45 16.60 -6.86 17.70
C GLY A 45 15.11 -6.54 17.83
N PHE A 46 14.31 -6.94 16.84
CA PHE A 46 12.85 -6.79 16.86
C PHE A 46 12.15 -7.77 17.81
N ASN A 47 12.84 -8.80 18.26
CA ASN A 47 12.36 -9.78 19.23
C ASN A 47 12.96 -9.58 20.64
N ASP A 48 13.62 -8.43 20.88
CA ASP A 48 14.19 -8.06 22.18
C ASP A 48 13.08 -7.87 23.21
N ALA A 49 13.03 -8.75 24.21
CA ALA A 49 12.02 -8.78 25.26
C ALA A 49 12.29 -7.82 26.42
N THR A 50 13.36 -7.03 26.37
CA THR A 50 13.71 -6.05 27.42
C THR A 50 12.53 -5.08 27.62
N PRO A 51 11.99 -4.97 28.86
CA PRO A 51 10.88 -4.06 29.13
C PRO A 51 11.24 -2.60 28.82
N ALA A 52 10.32 -1.90 28.17
CA ALA A 52 10.46 -0.47 27.86
C ALA A 52 9.10 0.22 28.04
N ALA A 53 9.10 1.39 28.68
CA ALA A 53 7.87 2.17 28.81
C ALA A 53 7.47 2.76 27.44
N PRO A 54 6.15 2.81 27.12
CA PRO A 54 5.66 3.51 25.94
C PRO A 54 6.15 4.96 25.87
N VAL A 55 6.55 5.41 24.67
CA VAL A 55 7.11 6.76 24.49
C VAL A 55 6.75 7.33 23.12
N GLY A 56 6.47 8.63 23.06
CA GLY A 56 6.27 9.35 21.80
C GLY A 56 5.15 8.81 20.90
N GLY A 57 4.08 8.27 21.50
CA GLY A 57 2.99 7.64 20.74
C GLY A 57 3.25 6.18 20.34
N ASN A 58 4.45 5.63 20.61
CA ASN A 58 4.76 4.23 20.43
C ASN A 58 4.29 3.43 21.64
N ALA A 59 3.29 2.56 21.45
CA ALA A 59 2.66 1.79 22.52
C ALA A 59 3.42 0.50 22.90
N GLY A 60 4.56 0.22 22.27
CA GLY A 60 5.35 -0.99 22.56
C GLY A 60 5.83 -1.01 24.01
N THR A 61 5.75 -2.18 24.65
CA THR A 61 6.14 -2.41 26.05
C THR A 61 7.49 -3.13 26.18
N THR A 62 8.11 -3.46 25.05
CA THR A 62 9.49 -3.97 24.98
C THR A 62 10.28 -3.21 23.93
N LEU A 63 11.62 -3.24 24.02
CA LEU A 63 12.48 -2.62 23.02
C LEU A 63 12.23 -3.16 21.61
N GLY A 64 12.05 -4.48 21.48
CA GLY A 64 11.77 -5.10 20.20
C GLY A 64 10.45 -4.63 19.60
N GLN A 65 9.38 -4.56 20.41
CA GLN A 65 8.09 -4.05 19.97
C GLN A 65 8.19 -2.58 19.51
N GLN A 66 8.87 -1.73 20.27
CA GLN A 66 9.02 -0.32 19.91
C GLN A 66 9.78 -0.13 18.59
N ARG A 67 10.82 -0.92 18.35
CA ARG A 67 11.56 -0.95 17.09
C ARG A 67 10.69 -1.38 15.92
N LEU A 68 9.94 -2.47 16.10
CA LEU A 68 9.08 -3.00 15.05
C LEU A 68 7.93 -2.05 14.71
N ILE A 69 7.30 -1.42 15.71
CA ILE A 69 6.24 -0.42 15.51
C ILE A 69 6.79 0.77 14.69
N ALA A 70 8.00 1.22 14.95
CA ALA A 70 8.61 2.30 14.18
C ALA A 70 8.84 1.91 12.70
N PHE A 71 9.27 0.69 12.44
CA PHE A 71 9.41 0.16 11.08
C PHE A 71 8.08 0.03 10.36
N GLN A 72 7.04 -0.45 11.06
CA GLN A 72 5.70 -0.57 10.52
C GLN A 72 5.09 0.80 10.17
N ALA A 73 5.27 1.79 11.04
CA ALA A 73 4.82 3.15 10.76
C ALA A 73 5.51 3.75 9.51
N ALA A 74 6.80 3.50 9.32
CA ALA A 74 7.50 3.89 8.11
C ALA A 74 6.98 3.14 6.87
N ALA A 75 6.70 1.84 6.98
CA ALA A 75 6.13 1.03 5.92
C ALA A 75 4.74 1.55 5.49
N GLU A 76 3.90 1.95 6.43
CA GLU A 76 2.59 2.54 6.17
C GLU A 76 2.71 3.87 5.41
N GLN A 77 3.62 4.76 5.81
CA GLN A 77 3.86 6.04 5.13
C GLN A 77 4.33 5.83 3.69
N TRP A 78 5.28 4.92 3.47
CA TRP A 78 5.75 4.59 2.13
C TRP A 78 4.66 3.90 1.31
N GLY A 79 3.91 2.98 1.91
CA GLY A 79 2.79 2.30 1.28
C GLY A 79 1.71 3.27 0.79
N ALA A 80 1.43 4.32 1.55
CA ALA A 80 0.49 5.37 1.16
C ALA A 80 0.99 6.24 -0.02
N THR A 81 2.32 6.33 -0.21
CA THR A 81 2.94 7.17 -1.24
C THR A 81 3.19 6.40 -2.55
N LEU A 82 3.53 5.11 -2.44
CA LEU A 82 3.83 4.26 -3.57
C LEU A 82 2.55 3.60 -4.12
N THR A 83 2.54 3.32 -5.40
CA THR A 83 1.47 2.55 -6.05
C THR A 83 2.04 1.23 -6.56
N SER A 84 1.45 0.12 -6.11
CA SER A 84 1.86 -1.22 -6.53
C SER A 84 0.74 -2.23 -6.31
N ASN A 85 0.53 -3.10 -7.27
CA ASN A 85 -0.37 -4.25 -7.13
C ASN A 85 0.34 -5.47 -6.52
N GLN A 86 1.66 -5.38 -6.33
CA GLN A 86 2.47 -6.40 -5.69
C GLN A 86 2.89 -5.95 -4.30
N ALA A 87 2.87 -6.89 -3.35
CA ALA A 87 3.40 -6.61 -2.02
C ALA A 87 4.92 -6.43 -2.09
N ILE A 88 5.40 -5.36 -1.46
CA ILE A 88 6.83 -5.07 -1.32
C ILE A 88 7.29 -5.66 0.01
N VAL A 89 8.10 -6.71 -0.05
CA VAL A 89 8.62 -7.37 1.16
C VAL A 89 9.97 -6.77 1.53
N ILE A 90 10.06 -6.18 2.73
CA ILE A 90 11.30 -5.66 3.29
C ILE A 90 11.79 -6.65 4.35
N ARG A 91 12.89 -7.34 4.06
CA ARG A 91 13.58 -8.20 5.01
C ARG A 91 14.43 -7.32 5.91
N ALA A 92 14.14 -7.31 7.19
CA ALA A 92 14.78 -6.41 8.15
C ALA A 92 15.28 -7.14 9.39
N SER A 93 16.43 -6.72 9.87
CA SER A 93 16.96 -7.04 11.20
C SER A 93 17.40 -5.77 11.89
N PHE A 94 17.33 -5.76 13.21
CA PHE A 94 17.85 -4.70 14.05
C PHE A 94 18.98 -5.27 14.88
N GLU A 95 20.22 -4.93 14.52
CA GLU A 95 21.43 -5.56 15.05
C GLU A 95 22.45 -4.51 15.49
N PRO A 96 23.40 -4.88 16.37
CA PRO A 96 24.53 -4.01 16.68
C PRO A 96 25.30 -3.68 15.42
N LEU A 97 25.52 -2.40 15.17
CA LEU A 97 26.30 -1.91 14.04
C LEU A 97 27.67 -1.42 14.51
N THR A 98 28.65 -1.45 13.59
CA THR A 98 30.01 -1.00 13.91
C THR A 98 30.02 0.46 14.31
N CYS A 99 30.60 0.74 15.49
CA CYS A 99 30.76 2.07 16.02
C CYS A 99 32.17 2.22 16.56
N THR A 100 32.83 3.32 16.22
CA THR A 100 34.17 3.72 16.71
C THR A 100 34.09 5.12 17.31
N ALA A 101 35.20 5.62 17.88
CA ALA A 101 35.22 6.96 18.44
C ALA A 101 34.91 8.07 17.41
N ASN A 102 35.17 7.84 16.12
CA ASN A 102 35.08 8.85 15.07
C ASN A 102 34.10 8.47 13.92
N SER A 103 33.51 7.28 13.96
CA SER A 103 32.65 6.77 12.87
C SER A 103 31.63 5.78 13.40
N ALA A 104 30.43 5.83 12.87
CA ALA A 104 29.37 4.86 13.15
C ALA A 104 28.61 4.50 11.88
N VAL A 105 28.26 3.21 11.74
CA VAL A 105 27.28 2.77 10.75
C VAL A 105 25.89 2.94 11.37
N LEU A 106 25.03 3.72 10.73
CA LEU A 106 23.65 3.97 11.22
C LEU A 106 22.63 2.98 10.66
N GLY A 107 22.97 2.35 9.55
CA GLY A 107 22.12 1.39 8.87
C GLY A 107 22.63 1.06 7.47
N SER A 108 22.08 0.03 6.88
CA SER A 108 22.33 -0.31 5.49
C SER A 108 21.05 -0.85 4.85
N ALA A 109 20.87 -0.62 3.56
CA ALA A 109 19.78 -1.19 2.79
C ALA A 109 20.27 -1.50 1.37
N GLY A 110 19.65 -2.49 0.74
CA GLY A 110 19.94 -2.87 -0.63
C GLY A 110 18.85 -3.78 -1.20
N ALA A 111 18.84 -3.92 -2.54
CA ALA A 111 17.96 -4.87 -3.20
C ALA A 111 18.37 -6.30 -2.81
N TYR A 112 17.38 -7.13 -2.47
CA TYR A 112 17.60 -8.54 -2.18
C TYR A 112 17.43 -9.42 -3.41
N ASN A 113 16.41 -9.12 -4.23
CA ASN A 113 16.14 -9.76 -5.50
C ASN A 113 15.74 -8.70 -6.53
N ILE A 114 16.19 -8.87 -7.74
CA ILE A 114 15.82 -8.05 -8.90
C ILE A 114 15.15 -8.95 -9.93
#